data_cce5e8362b7c6da609d02f43bb4b58fa
#
_entry.id   cce5e8362b7c6da609d02f43bb4b58fa
#
_cell.length_a   1.000
_cell.length_b   1.000
_cell.length_c   1.000
_cell.angle_alpha   90.00
_cell.angle_beta   90.00
_cell.angle_gamma   90.00
#
_symmetry.space_group_name_H-M   'P 1'
#
loop_
_entity.id
_entity.type
_entity.pdbx_description
1 polymer ?
#
loop_
_entity_poly.entity_id
_entity_poly.type
_entity_poly.pdbx_seq_one_letter_code
_entity_poly.pdbx_strand_id
1 'polypeptide(L)'
;VSKKKNTTTPTPHDAAFRSFLANPDVARDFLELHLPAEYRQLCDLSTLKLEPATFVEPDLHQYASDILWSVKTTGGEDGYVYTLIEHQSTENLYMPFRMLRYSVAAMQRHLEQHKTLPLVIPVLFYHGERSPYPYSMNWLDCFENPALAAKIY
;
A
#
# COMPACT_ATOMS: atom_id res chain seq x y z
N VAL A 1 33.53 5.14 -0.19
CA VAL A 1 32.97 4.96 0.00
C VAL A 1 31.77 5.05 0.03
N SER A 2 31.29 5.20 -0.13
CA SER A 2 30.23 5.35 -0.12
C SER A 2 29.36 4.57 -0.09
N LYS A 3 28.94 4.37 0.30
CA LYS A 3 28.11 3.71 0.33
C LYS A 3 26.99 4.05 0.01
N LYS A 4 26.64 4.25 -0.87
CA LYS A 4 25.59 4.47 -1.24
C LYS A 4 24.65 3.66 -0.79
N LYS A 5 23.79 4.06 -0.16
CA LYS A 5 22.81 3.37 0.35
C LYS A 5 21.95 2.94 -0.70
N ASN A 6 21.72 1.81 -0.90
CA ASN A 6 20.76 1.30 -1.82
C ASN A 6 19.35 1.46 -1.22
N THR A 7 18.59 2.37 -1.78
CA THR A 7 17.26 2.66 -1.25
C THR A 7 16.28 1.51 -1.45
N THR A 8 16.61 0.54 -2.31
CA THR A 8 15.72 -0.60 -2.54
C THR A 8 16.01 -1.76 -1.59
N THR A 9 17.08 -1.66 -0.78
CA THR A 9 17.42 -2.72 0.16
C THR A 9 16.50 -2.64 1.37
N PRO A 10 15.73 -3.69 1.67
CA PRO A 10 14.86 -3.65 2.85
C PRO A 10 15.68 -3.67 4.12
N THR A 11 15.18 -2.99 5.15
CA THR A 11 15.79 -3.08 6.47
C THR A 11 15.42 -4.41 7.10
N PRO A 12 16.20 -4.90 8.07
CA PRO A 12 15.79 -6.11 8.81
C PRO A 12 14.43 -5.95 9.49
N HIS A 13 14.11 -4.75 9.93
CA HIS A 13 12.82 -4.47 10.56
C HIS A 13 11.67 -4.68 9.58
N ASP A 14 11.81 -4.16 8.35
CA ASP A 14 10.77 -4.31 7.32
C ASP A 14 10.61 -5.78 6.93
N ALA A 15 11.70 -6.50 6.78
CA ALA A 15 11.65 -7.90 6.42
C ALA A 15 10.98 -8.74 7.51
N ALA A 16 11.29 -8.46 8.77
CA ALA A 16 10.69 -9.17 9.89
C ALA A 16 9.19 -8.89 9.96
N PHE A 17 8.79 -7.65 9.73
CA PHE A 17 7.39 -7.28 9.78
C PHE A 17 6.60 -7.96 8.66
N ARG A 18 7.16 -7.98 7.46
CA ARG A 18 6.52 -8.66 6.33
C ARG A 18 6.38 -10.16 6.63
N SER A 19 7.42 -10.77 7.18
CA SER A 19 7.37 -12.18 7.54
C SER A 19 6.28 -12.47 8.58
N PHE A 20 6.13 -11.58 9.55
CA PHE A 20 5.10 -11.69 10.57
C PHE A 20 3.70 -11.62 9.94
N LEU A 21 3.51 -10.70 9.00
CA LEU A 21 2.23 -10.52 8.34
C LEU A 21 1.94 -11.58 7.27
N ALA A 22 2.89 -12.45 6.98
CA ALA A 22 2.64 -13.58 6.08
C ALA A 22 1.69 -14.60 6.68
N ASN A 23 1.57 -14.63 8.01
CA ASN A 23 0.60 -15.49 8.68
C ASN A 23 -0.80 -14.89 8.51
N PRO A 24 -1.76 -15.60 7.89
CA PRO A 24 -3.07 -15.02 7.61
C PRO A 24 -3.84 -14.58 8.84
N ASP A 25 -3.71 -15.30 9.96
CA ASP A 25 -4.41 -14.92 11.19
C ASP A 25 -3.85 -13.62 11.77
N VAL A 26 -2.53 -13.46 11.72
CA VAL A 26 -1.87 -12.25 12.19
C VAL A 26 -2.26 -11.07 11.30
N ALA A 27 -2.25 -11.27 9.99
CA ALA A 27 -2.61 -10.22 9.04
C ALA A 27 -4.05 -9.77 9.25
N ARG A 28 -4.97 -10.72 9.46
CA ARG A 28 -6.36 -10.39 9.70
C ARG A 28 -6.52 -9.57 10.97
N ASP A 29 -5.88 -10.00 12.06
CA ASP A 29 -5.95 -9.27 13.32
C ASP A 29 -5.38 -7.87 13.18
N PHE A 30 -4.27 -7.74 12.46
CA PHE A 30 -3.63 -6.46 12.22
C PHE A 30 -4.56 -5.52 11.45
N LEU A 31 -5.20 -6.01 10.40
CA LEU A 31 -6.11 -5.18 9.61
C LEU A 31 -7.41 -4.87 10.36
N GLU A 32 -7.89 -5.79 11.18
CA GLU A 32 -9.06 -5.51 12.01
C GLU A 32 -8.81 -4.36 12.97
N LEU A 33 -7.58 -4.25 13.47
CA LEU A 33 -7.23 -3.18 14.38
C LEU A 33 -6.95 -1.86 13.68
N HIS A 34 -6.30 -1.91 12.52
CA HIS A 34 -5.71 -0.72 11.92
C HIS A 34 -6.38 -0.24 10.64
N LEU A 35 -7.11 -1.09 9.94
CA LEU A 35 -7.80 -0.65 8.73
C LEU A 35 -8.99 0.23 9.15
N PRO A 36 -9.15 1.42 8.55
CA PRO A 36 -10.29 2.27 8.90
C PRO A 36 -11.62 1.52 8.75
N ALA A 37 -12.55 1.79 9.67
CA ALA A 37 -13.80 1.05 9.74
C ALA A 37 -14.58 1.08 8.42
N GLU A 38 -14.56 2.23 7.73
CA GLU A 38 -15.28 2.37 6.46
C GLU A 38 -14.77 1.41 5.40
N TYR A 39 -13.47 1.11 5.39
CA TYR A 39 -12.89 0.16 4.45
C TYR A 39 -13.00 -1.27 4.96
N ARG A 40 -12.90 -1.46 6.27
CA ARG A 40 -13.04 -2.78 6.86
C ARG A 40 -14.40 -3.39 6.58
N GLN A 41 -15.43 -2.55 6.54
CA GLN A 41 -16.80 -3.00 6.25
C GLN A 41 -16.97 -3.50 4.82
N LEU A 42 -16.08 -3.06 3.92
CA LEU A 42 -16.16 -3.45 2.51
C LEU A 42 -15.48 -4.78 2.24
N CYS A 43 -14.70 -5.29 3.18
CA CYS A 43 -13.82 -6.45 2.97
C CYS A 43 -14.24 -7.63 3.82
N ASP A 44 -14.22 -8.82 3.21
CA ASP A 44 -14.33 -10.07 3.97
C ASP A 44 -12.92 -10.52 4.33
N LEU A 45 -12.48 -10.15 5.53
CA LEU A 45 -11.11 -10.40 5.95
C LEU A 45 -10.79 -11.88 6.14
N SER A 46 -11.81 -12.75 6.17
CA SER A 46 -11.57 -14.18 6.22
C SER A 46 -10.97 -14.73 4.91
N THR A 47 -11.07 -13.96 3.83
CA THR A 47 -10.52 -14.35 2.52
C THR A 47 -9.15 -13.77 2.25
N LEU A 48 -8.55 -13.11 3.22
CA LEU A 48 -7.29 -12.40 3.08
C LEU A 48 -6.15 -13.34 2.74
N LYS A 49 -5.34 -12.95 1.75
CA LYS A 49 -4.19 -13.74 1.33
C LYS A 49 -3.06 -12.81 0.92
N LEU A 50 -1.86 -13.04 1.45
CA LEU A 50 -0.70 -12.25 1.08
C LEU A 50 -0.27 -12.57 -0.35
N GLU A 51 -0.13 -11.54 -1.17
CA GLU A 51 0.38 -11.71 -2.52
C GLU A 51 1.90 -11.66 -2.51
N PRO A 52 2.56 -12.40 -3.41
CA PRO A 52 4.02 -12.36 -3.46
C PRO A 52 4.53 -10.98 -3.89
N ALA A 53 5.74 -10.65 -3.47
CA ALA A 53 6.36 -9.38 -3.81
C ALA A 53 6.46 -9.16 -5.33
N THR A 54 6.45 -10.24 -6.09
CA THR A 54 6.56 -10.19 -7.56
C THR A 54 5.23 -9.92 -8.25
N PHE A 55 4.14 -9.75 -7.51
CA PHE A 55 2.84 -9.50 -8.12
C PHE A 55 2.84 -8.21 -8.95
N VAL A 56 3.52 -7.19 -8.46
CA VAL A 56 3.70 -5.91 -9.15
C VAL A 56 5.12 -5.86 -9.70
N GLU A 57 5.31 -5.15 -10.80
CA GLU A 57 6.61 -5.07 -11.45
C GLU A 57 7.71 -4.60 -10.50
N PRO A 58 8.94 -5.16 -10.62
CA PRO A 58 10.01 -4.87 -9.66
C PRO A 58 10.37 -3.39 -9.50
N ASP A 59 10.30 -2.60 -10.56
CA ASP A 59 10.63 -1.18 -10.47
C ASP A 59 9.58 -0.38 -9.71
N LEU A 60 8.40 -0.94 -9.50
CA LEU A 60 7.37 -0.33 -8.67
C LEU A 60 7.41 -0.88 -7.25
N HIS A 61 7.77 -2.15 -7.09
CA HIS A 61 7.91 -2.76 -5.78
C HIS A 61 9.35 -2.56 -5.31
N GLN A 62 9.64 -1.37 -4.79
CA GLN A 62 11.00 -0.99 -4.42
C GLN A 62 11.36 -1.36 -2.99
N TYR A 63 10.37 -1.53 -2.12
CA TYR A 63 10.63 -1.68 -0.69
C TYR A 63 9.91 -2.89 -0.14
N ALA A 64 10.52 -3.56 0.83
CA ALA A 64 9.87 -4.66 1.55
C ALA A 64 8.68 -4.17 2.37
N SER A 65 8.59 -2.86 2.60
CA SER A 65 7.47 -2.26 3.31
C SER A 65 6.20 -2.14 2.46
N ASP A 66 6.27 -2.42 1.15
CA ASP A 66 5.08 -2.52 0.30
C ASP A 66 4.48 -3.91 0.50
N ILE A 67 3.26 -3.96 0.99
CA ILE A 67 2.59 -5.24 1.25
C ILE A 67 1.22 -5.22 0.58
N LEU A 68 0.94 -6.27 -0.19
CA LEU A 68 -0.31 -6.40 -0.92
C LEU A 68 -1.01 -7.68 -0.52
N TRP A 69 -2.27 -7.57 -0.11
CA TRP A 69 -3.13 -8.72 0.14
C TRP A 69 -4.27 -8.73 -0.85
N SER A 70 -4.62 -9.91 -1.35
CA SER A 70 -5.88 -10.09 -2.04
C SER A 70 -6.97 -10.36 -0.99
N VAL A 71 -8.18 -9.96 -1.32
CA VAL A 71 -9.31 -10.10 -0.40
C VAL A 71 -10.59 -10.05 -1.24
N LYS A 72 -11.65 -10.73 -0.80
CA LYS A 72 -12.96 -10.56 -1.41
C LYS A 72 -13.68 -9.40 -0.73
N THR A 73 -14.42 -8.64 -1.51
CA THR A 73 -15.34 -7.67 -0.92
C THR A 73 -16.51 -8.41 -0.29
N THR A 74 -17.30 -7.71 0.50
CA THR A 74 -18.50 -8.31 1.09
C THR A 74 -19.52 -8.74 0.05
N GLY A 75 -19.44 -8.15 -1.15
CA GLY A 75 -20.26 -8.56 -2.29
C GLY A 75 -19.69 -9.70 -3.09
N GLY A 76 -18.51 -10.19 -2.73
CA GLY A 76 -17.89 -11.32 -3.42
C GLY A 76 -16.94 -10.96 -4.55
N GLU A 77 -16.75 -9.66 -4.84
CA GLU A 77 -15.84 -9.25 -5.90
C GLU A 77 -14.39 -9.34 -5.43
N ASP A 78 -13.47 -9.48 -6.37
CA ASP A 78 -12.05 -9.47 -6.08
C ASP A 78 -11.60 -8.06 -5.72
N GLY A 79 -10.72 -7.96 -4.72
CA GLY A 79 -10.13 -6.71 -4.32
C GLY A 79 -8.78 -6.93 -3.68
N TYR A 80 -8.13 -5.83 -3.32
CA TYR A 80 -6.83 -5.85 -2.69
C TYR A 80 -6.74 -4.79 -1.62
N VAL A 81 -5.95 -5.07 -0.59
CA VAL A 81 -5.52 -4.06 0.37
C VAL A 81 -4.02 -3.89 0.17
N TYR A 82 -3.61 -2.67 -0.14
CA TYR A 82 -2.20 -2.34 -0.29
C TYR A 82 -1.77 -1.50 0.89
N THR A 83 -0.75 -1.93 1.60
CA THR A 83 -0.22 -1.15 2.71
C THR A 83 1.23 -0.78 2.46
N LEU A 84 1.56 0.46 2.81
CA LEU A 84 2.93 0.93 2.88
C LEU A 84 3.21 1.27 4.33
N ILE A 85 4.31 0.73 4.85
CA ILE A 85 4.70 0.98 6.23
C ILE A 85 5.81 2.01 6.25
N GLU A 86 5.55 3.12 6.93
CA GLU A 86 6.47 4.24 6.99
C GLU A 86 6.91 4.47 8.42
N HIS A 87 8.21 4.42 8.66
CA HIS A 87 8.79 4.57 10.00
C HIS A 87 9.38 5.94 10.24
N GLN A 88 9.44 6.79 9.23
CA GLN A 88 10.13 8.07 9.33
C GLN A 88 9.18 9.23 9.15
N SER A 89 9.48 10.33 9.86
CA SER A 89 8.69 11.55 9.76
C SER A 89 9.23 12.50 8.69
N THR A 90 10.23 12.09 7.93
CA THR A 90 10.76 12.90 6.84
C THR A 90 9.73 13.02 5.73
N GLU A 91 9.56 14.23 5.22
CA GLU A 91 8.60 14.45 4.17
C GLU A 91 8.95 13.68 2.90
N ASN A 92 7.96 13.02 2.35
CA ASN A 92 8.05 12.40 1.04
C ASN A 92 6.90 12.96 0.21
N LEU A 93 7.20 14.03 -0.52
CA LEU A 93 6.20 14.78 -1.27
C LEU A 93 5.42 13.89 -2.25
N TYR A 94 6.09 12.89 -2.82
CA TYR A 94 5.48 12.05 -3.85
C TYR A 94 4.94 10.72 -3.32
N MET A 95 4.86 10.57 -2.00
CA MET A 95 4.34 9.32 -1.42
C MET A 95 2.93 8.98 -1.89
N PRO A 96 1.97 9.92 -1.86
CA PRO A 96 0.62 9.56 -2.32
C PRO A 96 0.57 9.23 -3.80
N PHE A 97 1.40 9.87 -4.62
CA PHE A 97 1.50 9.49 -6.02
C PHE A 97 2.08 8.09 -6.19
N ARG A 98 3.12 7.78 -5.42
CA ARG A 98 3.73 6.45 -5.45
C ARG A 98 2.71 5.37 -5.06
N MET A 99 1.93 5.62 -4.04
CA MET A 99 0.91 4.67 -3.61
C MET A 99 -0.19 4.50 -4.66
N LEU A 100 -0.59 5.58 -5.30
CA LEU A 100 -1.55 5.50 -6.41
C LEU A 100 -0.98 4.69 -7.57
N ARG A 101 0.27 4.95 -7.93
CA ARG A 101 0.92 4.25 -9.02
C ARG A 101 0.99 2.75 -8.75
N TYR A 102 1.36 2.37 -7.52
CA TYR A 102 1.41 0.97 -7.13
C TYR A 102 0.01 0.34 -7.20
N SER A 103 -1.00 1.05 -6.72
CA SER A 103 -2.38 0.56 -6.75
C SER A 103 -2.86 0.32 -8.18
N VAL A 104 -2.56 1.25 -9.08
CA VAL A 104 -2.94 1.10 -10.49
C VAL A 104 -2.19 -0.07 -11.12
N ALA A 105 -0.93 -0.27 -10.77
CA ALA A 105 -0.17 -1.41 -11.27
C ALA A 105 -0.76 -2.74 -10.81
N ALA A 106 -1.24 -2.81 -9.57
CA ALA A 106 -1.93 -3.99 -9.07
C ALA A 106 -3.23 -4.22 -9.82
N MET A 107 -3.98 -3.15 -10.08
CA MET A 107 -5.20 -3.23 -10.89
C MET A 107 -4.90 -3.76 -12.29
N GLN A 108 -3.84 -3.26 -12.91
CA GLN A 108 -3.46 -3.68 -14.26
C GLN A 108 -3.08 -5.16 -14.28
N ARG A 109 -2.32 -5.62 -13.30
CA ARG A 109 -1.93 -7.02 -13.23
C ARG A 109 -3.15 -7.92 -13.11
N HIS A 110 -4.08 -7.55 -12.25
CA HIS A 110 -5.32 -8.30 -12.06
C HIS A 110 -6.14 -8.32 -13.35
N LEU A 111 -6.25 -7.16 -14.00
CA LEU A 111 -7.01 -7.03 -15.24
C LEU A 111 -6.47 -7.97 -16.32
N GLU A 112 -5.15 -8.08 -16.42
CA GLU A 112 -4.52 -8.97 -17.40
C GLU A 112 -4.85 -10.44 -17.12
N GLN A 113 -4.93 -10.82 -15.86
CA GLN A 113 -5.16 -12.21 -15.47
C GLN A 113 -6.63 -12.59 -15.44
N HIS A 114 -7.50 -11.67 -15.05
CA HIS A 114 -8.90 -12.00 -14.74
C HIS A 114 -9.93 -11.24 -15.58
N LYS A 115 -9.48 -10.29 -16.39
CA LYS A 115 -10.33 -9.51 -17.30
C LYS A 115 -11.34 -8.62 -16.58
N THR A 116 -11.13 -8.34 -15.31
CA THR A 116 -11.96 -7.42 -14.52
C THR A 116 -11.07 -6.47 -13.75
N LEU A 117 -11.60 -5.30 -13.45
CA LEU A 117 -10.85 -4.28 -12.71
C LEU A 117 -11.21 -4.38 -11.23
N PRO A 118 -10.25 -4.70 -10.36
CA PRO A 118 -10.52 -4.85 -8.94
C PRO A 118 -10.46 -3.52 -8.21
N LEU A 119 -11.05 -3.47 -7.03
CA LEU A 119 -10.79 -2.36 -6.11
C LEU A 119 -9.45 -2.60 -5.41
N VAL A 120 -8.71 -1.53 -5.21
CA VAL A 120 -7.48 -1.57 -4.41
C VAL A 120 -7.59 -0.48 -3.36
N ILE A 121 -7.47 -0.86 -2.09
CA ILE A 121 -7.55 0.08 -0.97
C ILE A 121 -6.12 0.38 -0.51
N PRO A 122 -5.59 1.58 -0.81
CA PRO A 122 -4.25 1.94 -0.34
C PRO A 122 -4.31 2.50 1.07
N VAL A 123 -3.43 2.01 1.94
CA VAL A 123 -3.38 2.44 3.34
C VAL A 123 -1.94 2.69 3.73
N LEU A 124 -1.69 3.83 4.33
CA LEU A 124 -0.39 4.15 4.91
C LEU A 124 -0.41 3.80 6.40
N PHE A 125 0.50 2.91 6.82
CA PHE A 125 0.73 2.66 8.23
C PHE A 125 1.96 3.44 8.64
N TYR A 126 1.71 4.53 9.35
CA TYR A 126 2.77 5.43 9.76
C TYR A 126 3.16 5.14 11.21
N HIS A 127 4.47 4.97 11.42
CA HIS A 127 5.02 4.70 12.73
C HIS A 127 6.26 5.59 12.92
N GLY A 128 6.09 6.90 12.77
CA GLY A 128 7.16 7.87 12.94
C GLY A 128 7.02 8.62 14.26
N GLU A 129 7.99 9.51 14.52
CA GLU A 129 8.01 10.27 15.76
C GLU A 129 6.94 11.34 15.85
N ARG A 130 6.57 11.92 14.72
CA ARG A 130 5.53 12.94 14.67
C ARG A 130 4.21 12.29 14.30
N SER A 131 3.27 12.33 15.21
CA SER A 131 1.98 11.68 15.01
C SER A 131 0.87 12.71 15.16
N PRO A 132 -0.13 12.70 14.27
CA PRO A 132 -0.30 11.84 13.09
C PRO A 132 0.69 12.18 11.98
N TYR A 133 0.67 11.39 10.90
CA TYR A 133 1.54 11.65 9.75
C TYR A 133 1.32 13.10 9.30
N PRO A 134 2.38 13.92 9.28
CA PRO A 134 2.20 15.37 9.17
C PRO A 134 2.05 15.89 7.74
N TYR A 135 2.08 15.02 6.74
CA TYR A 135 2.10 15.45 5.35
C TYR A 135 0.85 15.01 4.61
N SER A 136 0.57 15.64 3.47
CA SER A 136 -0.60 15.33 2.68
C SER A 136 -0.57 13.91 2.14
N MET A 137 -1.73 13.26 2.11
CA MET A 137 -1.92 11.96 1.46
C MET A 137 -2.71 12.10 0.16
N ASN A 138 -2.99 13.33 -0.28
CA ASN A 138 -3.71 13.57 -1.51
C ASN A 138 -2.71 13.69 -2.67
N TRP A 139 -2.80 12.78 -3.64
CA TRP A 139 -1.86 12.77 -4.76
C TRP A 139 -1.93 14.04 -5.62
N LEU A 140 -3.05 14.75 -5.57
CA LEU A 140 -3.16 16.01 -6.31
C LEU A 140 -2.21 17.08 -5.77
N ASP A 141 -1.81 16.98 -4.50
CA ASP A 141 -0.85 17.90 -3.91
C ASP A 141 0.58 17.65 -4.41
N CYS A 142 0.80 16.57 -5.15
CA CYS A 142 2.11 16.31 -5.75
C CYS A 142 2.40 17.18 -6.97
N PHE A 143 1.37 17.77 -7.57
CA PHE A 143 1.54 18.59 -8.77
C PHE A 143 2.10 19.95 -8.41
N GLU A 144 2.79 20.58 -9.37
CA GLU A 144 3.26 21.95 -9.18
C GLU A 144 2.10 22.90 -8.92
N ASN A 145 0.97 22.65 -9.55
CA ASN A 145 -0.23 23.45 -9.37
C ASN A 145 -1.39 22.54 -8.99
N PRO A 146 -1.54 22.26 -7.69
CA PRO A 146 -2.60 21.36 -7.24
C PRO A 146 -4.01 21.81 -7.60
N ALA A 147 -4.26 23.12 -7.58
CA ALA A 147 -5.58 23.64 -7.91
C ALA A 147 -5.95 23.36 -9.37
N LEU A 148 -4.98 23.46 -10.25
CA LEU A 148 -5.20 23.15 -11.67
C LEU A 148 -5.41 21.66 -11.86
N ALA A 149 -4.62 20.84 -11.19
CA ALA A 149 -4.78 19.39 -11.27
C ALA A 149 -6.16 18.97 -10.80
N ALA A 150 -6.67 19.61 -9.74
CA ALA A 150 -7.99 19.29 -9.20
C ALA A 150 -9.13 19.60 -10.18
N LYS A 151 -8.90 20.51 -11.12
CA LYS A 151 -9.92 20.81 -12.13
C LYS A 151 -9.99 19.74 -13.22
N ILE A 152 -8.92 18.96 -13.36
CA ILE A 152 -8.81 17.94 -14.42
C ILE A 152 -9.15 16.56 -13.88
N TYR A 153 -8.73 16.26 -12.65
CA TYR A 153 -8.85 14.91 -12.06
C TYR A 153 -9.82 14.80 -10.89
#